data_e07eac2b7514178ccf935b27fe7eb99b
#
_entry.id   e07eac2b7514178ccf935b27fe7eb99b
#
_cell.length_a   1.000
_cell.length_b   1.000
_cell.length_c   1.000
_cell.angle_alpha   90.00
_cell.angle_beta   90.00
_cell.angle_gamma   90.00
#
_symmetry.space_group_name_H-M   'P 1'
#
loop_
_entity.id
_entity.type
_entity.pdbx_description
1 polymer ?
#
loop_
_entity_poly.entity_id
_entity_poly.type
_entity_poly.pdbx_seq_one_letter_code
_entity_poly.pdbx_strand_id
1 'polypeptide(L)'
;MGISRDDIKGNYSEALVTNLCFRVAETGDFLGFVKEYMYDDDPIVVRNALSALSKATDEELSQLNSIKDELVDMAIRCNNSSVRRALFGIIFRLEINEEDIRTDFLDHCLAKMVDPDEVPSVQALCMKLAYKMCKFYPELMEELKRTLETMEISYYTPAVKNVRSKILKNKYKE
;
A
#
# COMPACT_ATOMS: atom_id res chain seq x y z
N MET A 1 -13.53 5.96 24.54
CA MET A 1 -13.72 4.51 24.73
C MET A 1 -12.87 3.81 23.68
N GLY A 2 -11.92 2.97 24.08
CA GLY A 2 -10.99 2.32 23.15
C GLY A 2 -11.70 1.43 22.11
N ILE A 3 -11.06 1.19 20.97
CA ILE A 3 -11.52 0.23 19.98
C ILE A 3 -11.10 -1.15 20.45
N SER A 4 -12.03 -2.08 20.54
CA SER A 4 -11.74 -3.48 20.88
C SER A 4 -11.52 -4.33 19.65
N ARG A 5 -10.88 -5.48 19.82
CA ARG A 5 -10.71 -6.48 18.75
C ARG A 5 -12.05 -6.91 18.15
N ASP A 6 -13.09 -7.04 18.97
CA ASP A 6 -14.43 -7.43 18.55
C ASP A 6 -15.11 -6.34 17.69
N ASP A 7 -14.82 -5.08 17.92
CA ASP A 7 -15.29 -3.97 17.06
C ASP A 7 -14.71 -4.07 15.63
N ILE A 8 -13.51 -4.63 15.50
CA ILE A 8 -12.79 -4.75 14.23
C ILE A 8 -13.15 -6.05 13.51
N LYS A 9 -13.43 -7.12 14.27
CA LYS A 9 -13.71 -8.46 13.77
C LYS A 9 -15.11 -8.56 13.16
N GLY A 10 -15.26 -8.07 11.95
CA GLY A 10 -16.53 -8.11 11.23
C GLY A 10 -16.35 -8.32 9.73
N ASN A 11 -17.47 -8.51 9.04
CA ASN A 11 -17.44 -8.52 7.58
C ASN A 11 -17.00 -7.15 7.08
N TYR A 12 -16.05 -7.17 6.13
CA TYR A 12 -15.57 -5.94 5.51
C TYR A 12 -16.74 -5.18 4.88
N SER A 13 -16.85 -3.91 5.23
CA SER A 13 -17.77 -2.97 4.60
C SER A 13 -17.21 -1.54 4.66
N GLU A 14 -17.67 -0.70 3.76
CA GLU A 14 -17.32 0.73 3.76
C GLU A 14 -17.75 1.40 5.08
N ALA A 15 -18.92 1.03 5.61
CA ALA A 15 -19.41 1.54 6.88
C ALA A 15 -18.50 1.15 8.06
N LEU A 16 -18.02 -0.10 8.09
CA LEU A 16 -17.10 -0.57 9.13
C LEU A 16 -15.79 0.23 9.12
N VAL A 17 -15.13 0.31 7.97
CA VAL A 17 -13.83 1.01 7.87
C VAL A 17 -13.95 2.51 8.14
N THR A 18 -15.04 3.14 7.73
CA THR A 18 -15.30 4.55 8.03
C THR A 18 -15.54 4.78 9.51
N ASN A 19 -16.33 3.93 10.17
CA ASN A 19 -16.59 4.02 11.61
C ASN A 19 -15.30 3.80 12.42
N LEU A 20 -14.50 2.78 12.06
CA LEU A 20 -13.22 2.53 12.73
C LEU A 20 -12.28 3.72 12.60
N CYS A 21 -12.10 4.27 11.40
CA CYS A 21 -11.26 5.44 11.20
C CYS A 21 -11.73 6.64 12.02
N PHE A 22 -13.03 6.92 12.05
CA PHE A 22 -13.59 7.99 12.84
C PHE A 22 -13.27 7.83 14.35
N ARG A 23 -13.45 6.62 14.89
CA ARG A 23 -13.14 6.33 16.29
C ARG A 23 -11.64 6.44 16.61
N VAL A 24 -10.76 6.05 15.68
CA VAL A 24 -9.30 6.26 15.83
C VAL A 24 -9.00 7.76 15.84
N ALA A 25 -9.61 8.52 14.93
CA ALA A 25 -9.42 9.98 14.85
C ALA A 25 -9.85 10.70 16.15
N GLU A 26 -10.92 10.22 16.84
CA GLU A 26 -11.32 10.73 18.13
C GLU A 26 -10.24 10.56 19.22
N THR A 27 -9.41 9.52 19.11
CA THR A 27 -8.28 9.31 20.04
C THR A 27 -7.03 10.06 19.59
N GLY A 28 -6.90 10.35 18.31
CA GLY A 28 -5.72 10.94 17.69
C GLY A 28 -4.49 10.02 17.63
N ASP A 29 -4.62 8.74 18.03
CA ASP A 29 -3.51 7.77 18.12
C ASP A 29 -3.60 6.71 17.03
N PHE A 30 -3.29 7.10 15.79
CA PHE A 30 -3.22 6.18 14.66
C PHE A 30 -2.06 5.19 14.77
N LEU A 31 -0.93 5.63 15.31
CA LEU A 31 0.24 4.78 15.51
C LEU A 31 -0.05 3.66 16.51
N GLY A 32 -0.61 3.99 17.67
CA GLY A 32 -0.98 3.01 18.70
C GLY A 32 -1.99 2.00 18.16
N PHE A 33 -3.02 2.48 17.45
CA PHE A 33 -4.02 1.61 16.82
C PHE A 33 -3.39 0.60 15.83
N VAL A 34 -2.51 1.06 14.96
CA VAL A 34 -1.84 0.17 14.00
C VAL A 34 -0.97 -0.85 14.72
N LYS A 35 -0.15 -0.41 15.68
CA LYS A 35 0.74 -1.32 16.46
C LYS A 35 -0.02 -2.37 17.25
N GLU A 36 -1.23 -2.05 17.72
CA GLU A 36 -2.06 -2.99 18.46
C GLU A 36 -2.60 -4.12 17.57
N TYR A 37 -2.99 -3.81 16.31
CA TYR A 37 -3.73 -4.76 15.49
C TYR A 37 -2.97 -5.28 14.25
N MET A 38 -1.84 -4.68 13.86
CA MET A 38 -1.14 -5.08 12.63
C MET A 38 -0.54 -6.50 12.69
N TYR A 39 -0.34 -7.02 13.89
CA TYR A 39 0.19 -8.37 14.12
C TYR A 39 -0.83 -9.33 14.75
N ASP A 40 -2.12 -8.98 14.68
CA ASP A 40 -3.17 -9.89 15.15
C ASP A 40 -3.12 -11.23 14.40
N ASP A 41 -3.43 -12.33 15.08
CA ASP A 41 -3.42 -13.67 14.51
C ASP A 41 -4.60 -13.91 13.53
N ASP A 42 -5.64 -13.07 13.60
CA ASP A 42 -6.78 -13.11 12.68
C ASP A 42 -6.57 -12.14 11.51
N PRO A 43 -6.35 -12.64 10.28
CA PRO A 43 -6.15 -11.78 9.12
C PRO A 43 -7.33 -10.87 8.80
N ILE A 44 -8.53 -11.17 9.30
CA ILE A 44 -9.70 -10.31 9.16
C ILE A 44 -9.52 -9.05 10.00
N VAL A 45 -9.04 -9.20 11.24
CA VAL A 45 -8.73 -8.07 12.13
C VAL A 45 -7.64 -7.20 11.51
N VAL A 46 -6.53 -7.79 11.09
CA VAL A 46 -5.43 -7.08 10.44
C VAL A 46 -5.93 -6.31 9.21
N ARG A 47 -6.66 -6.98 8.32
CA ARG A 47 -7.22 -6.35 7.11
C ARG A 47 -8.13 -5.16 7.44
N ASN A 48 -9.07 -5.35 8.36
CA ASN A 48 -10.04 -4.31 8.69
C ASN A 48 -9.38 -3.12 9.38
N ALA A 49 -8.45 -3.37 10.31
CA ALA A 49 -7.69 -2.33 11.00
C ALA A 49 -6.89 -1.49 10.00
N LEU A 50 -6.09 -2.14 9.14
CA LEU A 50 -5.31 -1.43 8.14
C LEU A 50 -6.19 -0.74 7.08
N SER A 51 -7.31 -1.36 6.68
CA SER A 51 -8.23 -0.75 5.72
C SER A 51 -8.92 0.50 6.27
N ALA A 52 -9.14 0.60 7.58
CA ALA A 52 -9.70 1.80 8.20
C ALA A 52 -8.85 3.03 7.90
N LEU A 53 -7.53 2.88 7.82
CA LEU A 53 -6.61 3.97 7.53
C LEU A 53 -6.74 4.53 6.09
N SER A 54 -7.44 3.83 5.19
CA SER A 54 -7.77 4.37 3.86
C SER A 54 -8.61 5.64 3.92
N LYS A 55 -9.30 5.88 5.04
CA LYS A 55 -10.15 7.07 5.29
C LYS A 55 -9.42 8.15 6.08
N ALA A 56 -8.26 7.87 6.66
CA ALA A 56 -7.45 8.84 7.38
C ALA A 56 -6.91 9.92 6.44
N THR A 57 -6.69 11.11 6.98
CA THR A 57 -5.98 12.19 6.28
C THR A 57 -4.48 11.87 6.17
N ASP A 58 -3.77 12.59 5.31
CA ASP A 58 -2.31 12.41 5.18
C ASP A 58 -1.57 12.86 6.43
N GLU A 59 -2.09 13.88 7.14
CA GLU A 59 -1.57 14.32 8.44
C GLU A 59 -1.69 13.21 9.50
N GLU A 60 -2.85 12.57 9.61
CA GLU A 60 -3.08 11.45 10.52
C GLU A 60 -2.18 10.25 10.19
N LEU A 61 -2.04 9.91 8.90
CA LEU A 61 -1.16 8.83 8.44
C LEU A 61 0.31 9.13 8.66
N SER A 62 0.72 10.40 8.74
CA SER A 62 2.13 10.77 8.95
C SER A 62 2.71 10.22 10.24
N GLN A 63 1.87 9.90 11.25
CA GLN A 63 2.27 9.22 12.48
C GLN A 63 2.94 7.86 12.20
N LEU A 64 2.58 7.21 11.07
CA LEU A 64 3.10 5.89 10.68
C LEU A 64 4.49 5.96 10.01
N ASN A 65 5.00 7.16 9.71
CA ASN A 65 6.35 7.30 9.15
C ASN A 65 7.42 6.68 10.06
N SER A 66 7.20 6.70 11.39
CA SER A 66 8.10 6.10 12.38
C SER A 66 8.18 4.56 12.31
N ILE A 67 7.20 3.90 11.72
CA ILE A 67 7.13 2.44 11.54
C ILE A 67 7.09 2.03 10.06
N LYS A 68 7.49 2.91 9.16
CA LYS A 68 7.44 2.67 7.72
C LYS A 68 8.18 1.39 7.32
N ASP A 69 9.36 1.15 7.86
CA ASP A 69 10.14 -0.06 7.59
C ASP A 69 9.44 -1.34 8.08
N GLU A 70 8.78 -1.29 9.24
CA GLU A 70 7.98 -2.42 9.73
C GLU A 70 6.80 -2.72 8.79
N LEU A 71 6.14 -1.68 8.29
CA LEU A 71 5.04 -1.83 7.31
C LEU A 71 5.54 -2.43 5.99
N VAL A 72 6.72 -1.99 5.52
CA VAL A 72 7.37 -2.52 4.33
C VAL A 72 7.75 -4.00 4.53
N ASP A 73 8.37 -4.34 5.65
CA ASP A 73 8.71 -5.74 5.99
C ASP A 73 7.48 -6.64 6.01
N MET A 74 6.41 -6.14 6.60
CA MET A 74 5.14 -6.85 6.62
C MET A 74 4.55 -7.01 5.21
N ALA A 75 4.61 -5.98 4.38
CA ALA A 75 4.11 -6.01 3.00
C ALA A 75 4.84 -7.03 2.13
N ILE A 76 6.18 -7.12 2.27
CA ILE A 76 7.00 -8.10 1.55
C ILE A 76 6.65 -9.54 1.96
N ARG A 77 6.44 -9.79 3.25
CA ARG A 77 6.17 -11.13 3.79
C ARG A 77 4.71 -11.58 3.68
N CYS A 78 3.79 -10.64 3.44
CA CYS A 78 2.36 -10.90 3.49
C CYS A 78 1.89 -11.78 2.33
N ASN A 79 1.26 -12.92 2.66
CA ASN A 79 0.66 -13.83 1.69
C ASN A 79 -0.85 -13.58 1.46
N ASN A 80 -1.48 -12.75 2.29
CA ASN A 80 -2.90 -12.41 2.15
C ASN A 80 -3.06 -11.17 1.26
N SER A 81 -3.70 -11.33 0.10
CA SER A 81 -3.84 -10.26 -0.90
C SER A 81 -4.62 -9.04 -0.39
N SER A 82 -5.62 -9.26 0.47
CA SER A 82 -6.41 -8.15 1.04
C SER A 82 -5.63 -7.34 2.06
N VAL A 83 -4.85 -8.01 2.92
CA VAL A 83 -3.93 -7.35 3.87
C VAL A 83 -2.83 -6.62 3.10
N ARG A 84 -2.24 -7.28 2.09
CA ARG A 84 -1.21 -6.69 1.22
C ARG A 84 -1.69 -5.42 0.53
N ARG A 85 -2.92 -5.44 -0.02
CA ARG A 85 -3.53 -4.26 -0.63
C ARG A 85 -3.63 -3.08 0.36
N ALA A 86 -4.07 -3.34 1.59
CA ALA A 86 -4.17 -2.30 2.61
C ALA A 86 -2.79 -1.73 2.97
N LEU A 87 -1.79 -2.60 3.16
CA LEU A 87 -0.40 -2.20 3.45
C LEU A 87 0.18 -1.32 2.34
N PHE A 88 0.10 -1.76 1.09
CA PHE A 88 0.62 -0.96 -0.03
C PHE A 88 -0.12 0.36 -0.18
N GLY A 89 -1.44 0.39 0.08
CA GLY A 89 -2.21 1.62 0.07
C GLY A 89 -1.74 2.64 1.13
N ILE A 90 -1.42 2.16 2.34
CA ILE A 90 -0.85 2.99 3.40
C ILE A 90 0.55 3.46 3.02
N ILE A 91 1.45 2.54 2.67
CA ILE A 91 2.85 2.87 2.33
C ILE A 91 2.92 3.88 1.17
N PHE A 92 2.03 3.76 0.18
CA PHE A 92 1.96 4.71 -0.94
C PHE A 92 1.67 6.14 -0.49
N ARG A 93 0.89 6.33 0.57
CA ARG A 93 0.54 7.64 1.12
C ARG A 93 1.55 8.17 2.12
N LEU A 94 2.49 7.34 2.59
CA LEU A 94 3.59 7.79 3.44
C LEU A 94 4.65 8.52 2.61
N GLU A 95 5.43 9.34 3.29
CA GLU A 95 6.53 10.04 2.69
C GLU A 95 7.66 9.07 2.33
N ILE A 96 8.12 9.11 1.08
CA ILE A 96 9.27 8.33 0.59
C ILE A 96 10.30 9.33 0.06
N ASN A 97 11.40 9.50 0.80
CA ASN A 97 12.54 10.30 0.41
C ASN A 97 13.61 9.42 -0.23
N GLU A 98 14.61 10.03 -0.85
CA GLU A 98 15.72 9.31 -1.49
C GLU A 98 16.43 8.33 -0.53
N GLU A 99 16.66 8.76 0.70
CA GLU A 99 17.29 7.97 1.77
C GLU A 99 16.43 6.83 2.32
N ASP A 100 15.12 6.86 2.05
CA ASP A 100 14.18 5.83 2.48
C ASP A 100 14.08 4.65 1.50
N ILE A 101 14.74 4.74 0.34
CA ILE A 101 14.60 3.73 -0.71
C ILE A 101 15.26 2.42 -0.28
N ARG A 102 14.42 1.39 -0.18
CA ARG A 102 14.84 0.02 0.07
C ARG A 102 14.83 -0.78 -1.22
N THR A 103 15.99 -1.34 -1.57
CA THR A 103 16.13 -2.12 -2.81
C THR A 103 15.29 -3.39 -2.80
N ASP A 104 15.17 -4.07 -1.65
CA ASP A 104 14.33 -5.26 -1.50
C ASP A 104 12.84 -4.97 -1.73
N PHE A 105 12.38 -3.79 -1.29
CA PHE A 105 11.00 -3.37 -1.52
C PHE A 105 10.76 -2.94 -2.97
N LEU A 106 11.72 -2.26 -3.58
CA LEU A 106 11.65 -1.93 -5.01
C LEU A 106 11.59 -3.20 -5.85
N ASP A 107 12.48 -4.16 -5.61
CA ASP A 107 12.49 -5.45 -6.30
C ASP A 107 11.16 -6.20 -6.13
N HIS A 108 10.60 -6.17 -4.92
CA HIS A 108 9.29 -6.76 -4.65
C HIS A 108 8.17 -6.08 -5.45
N CYS A 109 8.16 -4.75 -5.51
CA CYS A 109 7.19 -4.00 -6.32
C CYS A 109 7.34 -4.30 -7.82
N LEU A 110 8.58 -4.33 -8.34
CA LEU A 110 8.86 -4.65 -9.74
C LEU A 110 8.39 -6.06 -10.12
N ALA A 111 8.58 -7.04 -9.22
CA ALA A 111 8.10 -8.40 -9.44
C ALA A 111 6.57 -8.49 -9.40
N LYS A 112 5.93 -7.85 -8.41
CA LYS A 112 4.47 -7.93 -8.22
C LYS A 112 3.66 -7.15 -9.25
N MET A 113 4.17 -6.06 -9.78
CA MET A 113 3.43 -5.28 -10.78
C MET A 113 3.26 -6.00 -12.12
N VAL A 114 4.14 -6.96 -12.42
CA VAL A 114 4.09 -7.75 -13.66
C VAL A 114 3.57 -9.17 -13.47
N ASP A 115 3.32 -9.58 -12.22
CA ASP A 115 2.78 -10.91 -11.89
C ASP A 115 1.30 -10.98 -12.30
N PRO A 116 0.91 -11.79 -13.31
CA PRO A 116 -0.47 -11.85 -13.77
C PRO A 116 -1.42 -12.50 -12.75
N ASP A 117 -0.88 -13.24 -11.79
CA ASP A 117 -1.65 -13.89 -10.72
C ASP A 117 -1.90 -12.96 -9.53
N GLU A 118 -1.25 -11.79 -9.50
CA GLU A 118 -1.47 -10.80 -8.45
C GLU A 118 -2.76 -10.02 -8.70
N VAL A 119 -3.44 -9.60 -7.61
CA VAL A 119 -4.67 -8.82 -7.75
C VAL A 119 -4.39 -7.44 -8.38
N PRO A 120 -5.25 -6.97 -9.31
CA PRO A 120 -4.98 -5.77 -10.09
C PRO A 120 -4.74 -4.50 -9.27
N SER A 121 -5.39 -4.38 -8.12
CA SER A 121 -5.19 -3.24 -7.21
C SER A 121 -3.78 -3.22 -6.60
N VAL A 122 -3.21 -4.39 -6.31
CA VAL A 122 -1.82 -4.52 -5.83
C VAL A 122 -0.84 -4.26 -6.96
N GLN A 123 -1.08 -4.81 -8.16
CA GLN A 123 -0.25 -4.50 -9.34
C GLN A 123 -0.15 -2.99 -9.59
N ALA A 124 -1.28 -2.28 -9.58
CA ALA A 124 -1.32 -0.84 -9.79
C ALA A 124 -0.59 -0.07 -8.67
N LEU A 125 -0.76 -0.47 -7.41
CA LEU A 125 -0.04 0.14 -6.28
C LEU A 125 1.46 -0.11 -6.36
N CYS A 126 1.89 -1.31 -6.76
CA CYS A 126 3.30 -1.62 -6.98
C CYS A 126 3.93 -0.75 -8.07
N MET A 127 3.23 -0.52 -9.19
CA MET A 127 3.70 0.42 -10.22
C MET A 127 3.88 1.83 -9.69
N LYS A 128 2.92 2.32 -8.89
CA LYS A 128 2.97 3.66 -8.31
C LYS A 128 4.08 3.79 -7.28
N LEU A 129 4.28 2.79 -6.44
CA LEU A 129 5.36 2.74 -5.46
C LEU A 129 6.73 2.65 -6.12
N ALA A 130 6.88 1.78 -7.14
CA ALA A 130 8.09 1.71 -7.93
C ALA A 130 8.41 3.08 -8.58
N TYR A 131 7.41 3.76 -9.13
CA TYR A 131 7.59 5.12 -9.66
C TYR A 131 8.07 6.11 -8.59
N LYS A 132 7.45 6.11 -7.40
CA LYS A 132 7.87 6.98 -6.28
C LYS A 132 9.32 6.77 -5.87
N MET A 133 9.80 5.54 -5.90
CA MET A 133 11.19 5.21 -5.57
C MET A 133 12.16 5.51 -6.73
N CYS A 134 11.79 5.15 -7.96
CA CYS A 134 12.65 5.30 -9.14
C CYS A 134 12.84 6.76 -9.57
N LYS A 135 11.94 7.68 -9.19
CA LYS A 135 12.04 9.09 -9.62
C LYS A 135 13.31 9.81 -9.18
N PHE A 136 13.97 9.32 -8.13
CA PHE A 136 15.22 9.90 -7.62
C PHE A 136 16.45 9.51 -8.45
N TYR A 137 16.36 8.42 -9.25
CA TYR A 137 17.47 7.87 -10.01
C TYR A 137 17.05 7.62 -11.46
N PRO A 138 17.63 8.34 -12.45
CA PRO A 138 17.27 8.15 -13.87
C PRO A 138 17.44 6.72 -14.37
N GLU A 139 18.49 6.01 -13.94
CA GLU A 139 18.75 4.62 -14.31
C GLU A 139 17.68 3.66 -13.78
N LEU A 140 17.18 3.86 -12.57
CA LEU A 140 16.06 3.07 -12.02
C LEU A 140 14.75 3.37 -12.75
N MET A 141 14.53 4.62 -13.14
CA MET A 141 13.36 4.99 -13.95
C MET A 141 13.38 4.31 -15.32
N GLU A 142 14.55 4.21 -15.96
CA GLU A 142 14.72 3.48 -17.22
C GLU A 142 14.46 1.98 -17.04
N GLU A 143 14.92 1.39 -15.93
CA GLU A 143 14.64 -0.01 -15.62
C GLU A 143 13.15 -0.26 -15.39
N LEU A 144 12.48 0.62 -14.63
CA LEU A 144 11.03 0.56 -14.44
C LEU A 144 10.28 0.59 -15.78
N LYS A 145 10.64 1.51 -16.68
CA LYS A 145 10.00 1.62 -17.98
C LYS A 145 10.21 0.38 -18.83
N ARG A 146 11.45 -0.15 -18.87
CA ARG A 146 11.73 -1.41 -19.59
C ARG A 146 10.88 -2.56 -19.05
N THR A 147 10.79 -2.69 -17.73
CA THR A 147 9.94 -3.71 -17.10
C THR A 147 8.47 -3.54 -17.50
N LEU A 148 7.95 -2.31 -17.50
CA LEU A 148 6.57 -2.02 -17.92
C LEU A 148 6.35 -2.34 -19.43
N GLU A 149 7.35 -2.12 -20.27
CA GLU A 149 7.27 -2.43 -21.70
C GLU A 149 7.19 -3.93 -21.98
N THR A 150 7.78 -4.78 -21.12
CA THR A 150 7.73 -6.24 -21.27
C THR A 150 6.36 -6.85 -20.96
N MET A 151 5.44 -6.08 -20.37
CA MET A 151 4.12 -6.58 -19.97
C MET A 151 3.27 -6.93 -21.19
N GLU A 152 2.75 -8.16 -21.23
CA GLU A 152 1.74 -8.58 -22.22
C GLU A 152 0.38 -7.95 -21.82
N ILE A 153 0.04 -6.85 -22.48
CA ILE A 153 -1.08 -5.97 -22.11
C ILE A 153 -2.41 -6.70 -22.03
N SER A 154 -2.61 -7.75 -22.84
CA SER A 154 -3.86 -8.53 -22.88
C SER A 154 -4.24 -9.15 -21.54
N TYR A 155 -3.26 -9.46 -20.69
CA TYR A 155 -3.48 -10.10 -19.39
C TYR A 155 -3.87 -9.14 -18.25
N TYR A 156 -3.83 -7.83 -18.47
CA TYR A 156 -4.01 -6.85 -17.39
C TYR A 156 -5.32 -6.07 -17.51
N THR A 157 -5.85 -5.63 -16.36
CA THR A 157 -7.08 -4.84 -16.30
C THR A 157 -6.89 -3.42 -16.84
N PRO A 158 -7.98 -2.73 -17.23
CA PRO A 158 -7.92 -1.33 -17.67
C PRO A 158 -7.26 -0.40 -16.65
N ALA A 159 -7.46 -0.62 -15.35
CA ALA A 159 -6.84 0.18 -14.30
C ALA A 159 -5.32 0.06 -14.30
N VAL A 160 -4.80 -1.16 -14.40
CA VAL A 160 -3.36 -1.44 -14.50
C VAL A 160 -2.76 -0.83 -15.78
N LYS A 161 -3.45 -1.03 -16.93
CA LYS A 161 -3.06 -0.44 -18.22
C LYS A 161 -2.96 1.09 -18.18
N ASN A 162 -3.89 1.73 -17.46
CA ASN A 162 -3.92 3.18 -17.32
C ASN A 162 -2.69 3.70 -16.54
N VAL A 163 -2.36 3.10 -15.40
CA VAL A 163 -1.18 3.49 -14.61
C VAL A 163 0.10 3.28 -15.44
N ARG A 164 0.25 2.10 -16.05
CA ARG A 164 1.36 1.79 -16.95
C ARG A 164 1.53 2.84 -18.05
N SER A 165 0.44 3.14 -18.77
CA SER A 165 0.46 4.12 -19.86
C SER A 165 0.86 5.52 -19.39
N LYS A 166 0.40 5.95 -18.22
CA LYS A 166 0.77 7.26 -17.66
C LYS A 166 2.24 7.34 -17.33
N ILE A 167 2.83 6.28 -16.75
CA ILE A 167 4.26 6.22 -16.44
C ILE A 167 5.08 6.26 -17.73
N LEU A 168 4.77 5.39 -18.70
CA LEU A 168 5.51 5.33 -19.97
C LEU A 168 5.45 6.64 -20.77
N LYS A 169 4.35 7.38 -20.68
CA LYS A 169 4.17 8.66 -21.35
C LYS A 169 4.65 9.87 -20.55
N ASN A 170 5.30 9.67 -19.40
CA ASN A 170 5.70 10.72 -18.46
C ASN A 170 4.52 11.63 -18.03
N LYS A 171 3.31 11.06 -17.91
CA LYS A 171 2.08 11.77 -17.51
C LYS A 171 1.58 11.36 -16.13
N TYR A 172 2.31 10.49 -15.43
CA TYR A 172 1.95 10.10 -14.08
C TYR A 172 2.25 11.27 -13.13
N LYS A 173 1.25 11.65 -12.34
CA LYS A 173 1.36 12.61 -11.24
C LYS A 173 0.98 11.90 -9.96
N GLU A 174 1.78 12.08 -8.92
CA GLU A 174 1.51 11.61 -7.56
C GLU A 174 0.36 12.38 -6.93
#